data_eb9e11d93601eed575e18569d70ba934
#
_entry.id   eb9e11d93601eed575e18569d70ba934
#
_cell.length_a   1.000
_cell.length_b   1.000
_cell.length_c   1.000
_cell.angle_alpha   90.00
_cell.angle_beta   90.00
_cell.angle_gamma   90.00
#
_symmetry.space_group_name_H-M   'P 1'
#
loop_
_entity.id
_entity.type
_entity.pdbx_description
1 polymer ?
#
loop_
_entity_poly.entity_id
_entity_poly.type
_entity_poly.pdbx_seq_one_letter_code
_entity_poly.pdbx_strand_id
1 'polypeptide(L)'
;MISRTLDEWLLAVEAMHPQSIEMGLDRSRVVADRLGLGTHLGTNAPIITVGGTNGKGSTCAMLEAILIAAGYRVGLYIKPHFLRFNERARTDGVESSDAELIEQFEAVEAARTAEPAVDITYYEFTTLAILRLFSRRWLDVVILEVGLGGRLDTVNLIDADCAVVTGIAIDHVEYLGDTREAIGFEKAGIFRKGRPAICADPEPPASLIEHAERIGSDLWLIGRDFNYSGDRQQWNFAARGQRRSSLAYPALRGANQLLNASAALAALSALRDRLPVAQQAVRTGLMTVELAGRFQVLPGRPTVIYDVAHNPQAAAALAHNLDGMGFFPYTLAIFGAMRDKDIAGIVAAMIGRIDRWFMTGLPLARAATADELACAVASAAASKLAVPANAVTPASEEKRSDEHADVRIFTSPADAWRAARESAGPDDRIVAFGSFHTVAGVIKARGAAEVQS
;
A
#
# COMPACT_ATOMS: atom_id res chain seq x y z
N MET A 1 -28.94 -11.97 -23.44
CA MET A 1 -28.51 -10.74 -22.72
C MET A 1 -27.07 -10.51 -23.09
N ILE A 2 -26.70 -9.29 -23.53
CA ILE A 2 -25.29 -8.95 -23.79
C ILE A 2 -24.62 -8.95 -22.41
N SER A 3 -23.67 -9.86 -22.19
CA SER A 3 -22.90 -9.91 -20.93
C SER A 3 -22.07 -8.61 -20.84
N ARG A 4 -22.16 -7.89 -19.71
CA ARG A 4 -21.32 -6.72 -19.44
C ARG A 4 -19.86 -7.15 -19.37
N THR A 5 -18.97 -6.35 -19.94
CA THR A 5 -17.52 -6.47 -19.71
C THR A 5 -17.17 -6.09 -18.27
N LEU A 6 -15.97 -6.44 -17.80
CA LEU A 6 -15.53 -6.05 -16.45
C LEU A 6 -15.50 -4.53 -16.26
N ASP A 7 -15.02 -3.78 -17.27
CA ASP A 7 -14.99 -2.31 -17.24
C ASP A 7 -16.40 -1.70 -17.16
N GLU A 8 -17.35 -2.24 -17.92
CA GLU A 8 -18.75 -1.82 -17.84
C GLU A 8 -19.37 -2.11 -16.47
N TRP A 9 -19.01 -3.25 -15.85
CA TRP A 9 -19.40 -3.55 -14.47
C TRP A 9 -18.82 -2.56 -13.48
N LEU A 10 -17.53 -2.27 -13.56
CA LEU A 10 -16.85 -1.34 -12.65
C LEU A 10 -17.46 0.07 -12.72
N LEU A 11 -17.73 0.57 -13.93
CA LEU A 11 -18.42 1.85 -14.13
C LEU A 11 -19.84 1.86 -13.56
N ALA A 12 -20.60 0.77 -13.77
CA ALA A 12 -21.94 0.64 -13.25
C ALA A 12 -21.96 0.62 -11.72
N VAL A 13 -21.05 -0.13 -11.10
CA VAL A 13 -20.94 -0.24 -9.63
C VAL A 13 -20.47 1.08 -9.00
N GLU A 14 -19.57 1.82 -9.66
CA GLU A 14 -19.13 3.14 -9.18
C GLU A 14 -20.27 4.16 -9.17
N ALA A 15 -21.21 4.04 -10.11
CA ALA A 15 -22.38 4.93 -10.23
C ALA A 15 -23.54 4.54 -9.29
N MET A 16 -23.52 3.37 -8.64
CA MET A 16 -24.64 2.85 -7.84
C MET A 16 -24.87 3.62 -6.55
N HIS A 17 -23.81 4.09 -5.89
CA HIS A 17 -23.90 4.71 -4.57
C HIS A 17 -23.41 6.15 -4.60
N PRO A 18 -24.14 7.12 -3.99
CA PRO A 18 -23.78 8.53 -4.04
C PRO A 18 -22.50 8.86 -3.27
N GLN A 19 -22.14 8.04 -2.28
CA GLN A 19 -20.92 8.19 -1.50
C GLN A 19 -19.88 7.16 -1.92
N SER A 20 -18.66 7.62 -2.18
CA SER A 20 -17.54 6.75 -2.52
C SER A 20 -17.02 5.95 -1.32
N ILE A 21 -17.18 6.49 -0.11
CA ILE A 21 -16.78 5.88 1.17
C ILE A 21 -17.91 6.08 2.17
N GLU A 22 -18.39 4.98 2.72
CA GLU A 22 -19.33 4.96 3.85
C GLU A 22 -18.94 3.83 4.79
N MET A 23 -18.53 4.21 6.01
CA MET A 23 -18.04 3.25 7.01
C MET A 23 -19.20 2.49 7.65
N GLY A 24 -19.05 1.18 7.76
CA GLY A 24 -20.06 0.31 8.40
C GLY A 24 -20.03 -1.11 7.87
N LEU A 25 -20.51 -2.07 8.64
CA LEU A 25 -20.53 -3.47 8.25
C LEU A 25 -21.94 -4.03 8.01
N ASP A 26 -22.98 -3.31 8.44
CA ASP A 26 -24.34 -3.87 8.47
C ASP A 26 -24.87 -4.19 7.07
N ARG A 27 -24.70 -3.28 6.11
CA ARG A 27 -25.09 -3.47 4.71
C ARG A 27 -24.34 -4.64 4.07
N SER A 28 -23.01 -4.60 4.21
CA SER A 28 -22.14 -5.64 3.68
C SER A 28 -22.41 -6.99 4.29
N ARG A 29 -22.77 -7.07 5.58
CA ARG A 29 -23.12 -8.30 6.28
C ARG A 29 -24.36 -8.95 5.69
N VAL A 30 -25.41 -8.18 5.44
CA VAL A 30 -26.65 -8.70 4.82
C VAL A 30 -26.35 -9.37 3.48
N VAL A 31 -25.54 -8.72 2.65
CA VAL A 31 -25.17 -9.26 1.32
C VAL A 31 -24.23 -10.45 1.45
N ALA A 32 -23.26 -10.41 2.39
CA ALA A 32 -22.37 -11.52 2.69
C ALA A 32 -23.12 -12.77 3.14
N ASP A 33 -24.11 -12.62 4.00
CA ASP A 33 -24.96 -13.73 4.47
C ASP A 33 -25.75 -14.36 3.32
N ARG A 34 -26.31 -13.54 2.41
CA ARG A 34 -27.00 -14.02 1.19
C ARG A 34 -26.07 -14.75 0.24
N LEU A 35 -24.78 -14.36 0.20
CA LEU A 35 -23.73 -15.03 -0.58
C LEU A 35 -23.21 -16.30 0.11
N GLY A 36 -23.59 -16.55 1.36
CA GLY A 36 -23.12 -17.70 2.16
C GLY A 36 -21.65 -17.62 2.57
N LEU A 37 -21.10 -16.40 2.72
CA LEU A 37 -19.67 -16.21 3.00
C LEU A 37 -19.28 -16.64 4.42
N GLY A 38 -20.13 -16.46 5.42
CA GLY A 38 -19.77 -16.71 6.83
C GLY A 38 -18.53 -15.95 7.27
N THR A 39 -18.15 -16.09 8.54
CA THR A 39 -16.98 -15.37 9.11
C THR A 39 -15.63 -15.98 8.72
N HIS A 40 -15.61 -17.16 8.10
CA HIS A 40 -14.39 -17.88 7.69
C HIS A 40 -14.39 -18.28 6.21
N LEU A 41 -15.11 -17.55 5.36
CA LEU A 41 -15.24 -17.83 3.91
C LEU A 41 -15.70 -19.27 3.60
N GLY A 42 -16.28 -19.99 4.57
CA GLY A 42 -16.64 -21.40 4.41
C GLY A 42 -15.43 -22.34 4.17
N THR A 43 -14.22 -21.91 4.50
CA THR A 43 -12.97 -22.67 4.32
C THR A 43 -12.30 -22.93 5.66
N ASN A 44 -11.38 -23.92 5.70
CA ASN A 44 -10.48 -24.14 6.84
C ASN A 44 -9.12 -23.47 6.65
N ALA A 45 -8.93 -22.75 5.55
CA ALA A 45 -7.69 -22.02 5.26
C ALA A 45 -7.47 -20.91 6.30
N PRO A 46 -6.28 -20.79 6.89
CA PRO A 46 -5.95 -19.64 7.74
C PRO A 46 -6.12 -18.32 6.99
N ILE A 47 -6.69 -17.34 7.68
CA ILE A 47 -6.92 -16.00 7.16
C ILE A 47 -5.97 -15.03 7.86
N ILE A 48 -5.13 -14.35 7.08
CA ILE A 48 -4.22 -13.31 7.55
C ILE A 48 -4.77 -11.97 7.08
N THR A 49 -5.20 -11.12 8.03
CA THR A 49 -5.70 -9.77 7.71
C THR A 49 -4.63 -8.74 8.03
N VAL A 50 -4.27 -7.90 7.04
CA VAL A 50 -3.21 -6.90 7.15
C VAL A 50 -3.79 -5.49 7.08
N GLY A 51 -3.73 -4.77 8.20
CA GLY A 51 -4.06 -3.35 8.36
C GLY A 51 -2.82 -2.49 8.59
N GLY A 52 -3.01 -1.19 8.73
CA GLY A 52 -1.95 -0.21 8.96
C GLY A 52 -2.13 1.03 8.09
N THR A 53 -1.30 2.04 8.27
CA THR A 53 -1.26 3.21 7.37
C THR A 53 -0.34 2.91 6.19
N ASN A 54 0.94 2.69 6.44
CA ASN A 54 1.96 2.38 5.45
C ASN A 54 2.46 0.95 5.61
N GLY A 55 2.87 0.29 4.50
CA GLY A 55 3.47 -1.04 4.53
C GLY A 55 2.53 -2.22 4.31
N LYS A 56 1.20 -2.04 4.33
CA LYS A 56 0.21 -3.11 4.13
C LYS A 56 0.50 -3.98 2.90
N GLY A 57 0.48 -3.36 1.72
CA GLY A 57 0.70 -4.06 0.46
C GLY A 57 2.06 -4.77 0.39
N SER A 58 3.14 -4.14 0.91
CA SER A 58 4.47 -4.78 0.97
C SER A 58 4.46 -6.02 1.86
N THR A 59 3.82 -5.96 3.04
CA THR A 59 3.67 -7.09 3.95
C THR A 59 2.84 -8.21 3.31
N CYS A 60 1.72 -7.87 2.64
CA CYS A 60 0.89 -8.82 1.91
C CYS A 60 1.67 -9.53 0.78
N ALA A 61 2.42 -8.77 -0.04
CA ALA A 61 3.22 -9.32 -1.12
C ALA A 61 4.35 -10.23 -0.61
N MET A 62 5.00 -9.88 0.50
CA MET A 62 6.01 -10.73 1.14
C MET A 62 5.41 -12.02 1.69
N LEU A 63 4.23 -11.95 2.35
CA LEU A 63 3.49 -13.13 2.80
C LEU A 63 3.15 -14.05 1.63
N GLU A 64 2.57 -13.50 0.54
CA GLU A 64 2.22 -14.24 -0.66
C GLU A 64 3.44 -14.96 -1.25
N ALA A 65 4.54 -14.21 -1.51
CA ALA A 65 5.74 -14.77 -2.12
C ALA A 65 6.38 -15.88 -1.27
N ILE A 66 6.43 -15.70 0.07
CA ILE A 66 6.96 -16.71 0.98
C ILE A 66 6.08 -17.96 1.02
N LEU A 67 4.76 -17.80 1.06
CA LEU A 67 3.83 -18.91 1.15
C LEU A 67 3.77 -19.70 -0.16
N ILE A 68 3.82 -19.04 -1.32
CA ILE A 68 3.95 -19.70 -2.63
C ILE A 68 5.27 -20.48 -2.71
N ALA A 69 6.39 -19.88 -2.26
CA ALA A 69 7.69 -20.55 -2.21
C ALA A 69 7.70 -21.74 -1.24
N ALA A 70 6.81 -21.77 -0.26
CA ALA A 70 6.58 -22.90 0.64
C ALA A 70 5.65 -23.97 0.07
N GLY A 71 5.07 -23.77 -1.12
CA GLY A 71 4.19 -24.72 -1.81
C GLY A 71 2.71 -24.59 -1.45
N TYR A 72 2.29 -23.52 -0.78
CA TYR A 72 0.88 -23.28 -0.45
C TYR A 72 0.14 -22.63 -1.61
N ARG A 73 -1.15 -22.93 -1.75
CA ARG A 73 -2.09 -22.21 -2.63
C ARG A 73 -2.60 -20.98 -1.90
N VAL A 74 -2.24 -19.82 -2.41
CA VAL A 74 -2.44 -18.54 -1.74
C VAL A 74 -3.49 -17.70 -2.46
N GLY A 75 -4.52 -17.26 -1.73
CA GLY A 75 -5.40 -16.18 -2.19
C GLY A 75 -4.93 -14.86 -1.61
N LEU A 76 -4.73 -13.84 -2.46
CA LEU A 76 -4.38 -12.51 -2.01
C LEU A 76 -5.38 -11.46 -2.52
N TYR A 77 -5.98 -10.71 -1.60
CA TYR A 77 -6.70 -9.47 -1.87
C TYR A 77 -5.84 -8.27 -1.50
N ILE A 78 -5.41 -7.50 -2.50
CA ILE A 78 -4.52 -6.34 -2.35
C ILE A 78 -5.14 -5.11 -3.03
N LYS A 79 -4.81 -3.90 -2.58
CA LYS A 79 -5.36 -2.65 -3.13
C LYS A 79 -4.47 -1.43 -2.87
N PRO A 80 -4.68 -0.38 -3.69
CA PRO A 80 -5.44 -0.36 -4.94
C PRO A 80 -4.68 -1.06 -6.08
N HIS A 81 -5.32 -1.20 -7.24
CA HIS A 81 -4.64 -1.61 -8.47
C HIS A 81 -3.96 -0.41 -9.15
N PHE A 82 -3.01 -0.68 -10.04
CA PHE A 82 -2.37 0.34 -10.88
C PHE A 82 -3.02 0.47 -12.25
N LEU A 83 -3.16 -0.63 -12.97
CA LEU A 83 -3.59 -0.63 -14.36
C LEU A 83 -4.94 -1.32 -14.54
N ARG A 84 -5.15 -2.46 -13.89
CA ARG A 84 -6.32 -3.33 -14.06
C ARG A 84 -6.90 -3.75 -12.73
N PHE A 85 -8.22 -3.79 -12.64
CA PHE A 85 -8.91 -4.23 -11.42
C PHE A 85 -8.48 -5.65 -10.98
N ASN A 86 -8.14 -6.51 -11.93
CA ASN A 86 -7.68 -7.90 -11.73
C ASN A 86 -6.51 -8.01 -10.74
N GLU A 87 -5.60 -7.02 -10.71
CA GLU A 87 -4.47 -6.94 -9.77
C GLU A 87 -4.89 -7.08 -8.31
N ARG A 88 -6.16 -6.74 -8.00
CA ARG A 88 -6.69 -6.79 -6.63
C ARG A 88 -6.94 -8.19 -6.13
N ALA A 89 -7.16 -9.17 -7.00
CA ALA A 89 -7.48 -10.55 -6.65
C ALA A 89 -6.50 -11.50 -7.33
N ARG A 90 -5.58 -12.06 -6.55
CA ARG A 90 -4.59 -13.02 -7.05
C ARG A 90 -4.76 -14.38 -6.41
N THR A 91 -4.49 -15.41 -7.19
CA THR A 91 -4.35 -16.80 -6.70
C THR A 91 -3.01 -17.32 -7.18
N ASP A 92 -2.18 -17.78 -6.24
CA ASP A 92 -0.82 -18.28 -6.53
C ASP A 92 0.04 -17.29 -7.34
N GLY A 93 -0.10 -15.99 -7.03
CA GLY A 93 0.60 -14.89 -7.70
C GLY A 93 -0.01 -14.48 -9.05
N VAL A 94 -1.04 -15.17 -9.53
CA VAL A 94 -1.68 -14.89 -10.83
C VAL A 94 -2.97 -14.07 -10.62
N GLU A 95 -3.12 -13.00 -11.37
CA GLU A 95 -4.33 -12.18 -11.38
C GLU A 95 -5.55 -12.98 -11.86
N SER A 96 -6.70 -12.73 -11.23
CA SER A 96 -7.96 -13.35 -11.66
C SER A 96 -8.38 -12.79 -13.03
N SER A 97 -8.94 -13.65 -13.87
CA SER A 97 -9.45 -13.26 -15.18
C SER A 97 -10.72 -12.40 -15.09
N ASP A 98 -11.02 -11.65 -16.15
CA ASP A 98 -12.27 -10.86 -16.25
C ASP A 98 -13.49 -11.76 -16.08
N ALA A 99 -13.50 -12.95 -16.69
CA ALA A 99 -14.62 -13.89 -16.63
C ALA A 99 -14.88 -14.36 -15.18
N GLU A 100 -13.82 -14.69 -14.43
CA GLU A 100 -13.94 -15.09 -13.03
C GLU A 100 -14.49 -13.97 -12.16
N LEU A 101 -14.06 -12.72 -12.38
CA LEU A 101 -14.53 -11.55 -11.64
C LEU A 101 -15.98 -11.21 -11.99
N ILE A 102 -16.36 -11.26 -13.28
CA ILE A 102 -17.72 -10.99 -13.75
C ILE A 102 -18.71 -11.96 -13.10
N GLU A 103 -18.40 -13.26 -13.04
CA GLU A 103 -19.23 -14.25 -12.34
C GLU A 103 -19.52 -13.85 -10.90
N GLN A 104 -18.50 -13.32 -10.18
CA GLN A 104 -18.69 -12.88 -8.81
C GLN A 104 -19.50 -11.59 -8.71
N PHE A 105 -19.32 -10.67 -9.67
CA PHE A 105 -20.09 -9.42 -9.74
C PHE A 105 -21.58 -9.69 -9.98
N GLU A 106 -21.90 -10.61 -10.88
CA GLU A 106 -23.27 -11.05 -11.12
C GLU A 106 -23.92 -11.65 -9.85
N ALA A 107 -23.15 -12.44 -9.10
CA ALA A 107 -23.65 -13.02 -7.87
C ALA A 107 -23.87 -11.98 -6.75
N VAL A 108 -22.97 -11.01 -6.59
CA VAL A 108 -23.16 -9.90 -5.64
C VAL A 108 -24.34 -9.05 -6.03
N GLU A 109 -24.51 -8.76 -7.33
CA GLU A 109 -25.66 -8.01 -7.85
C GLU A 109 -26.97 -8.71 -7.51
N ALA A 110 -27.07 -10.01 -7.78
CA ALA A 110 -28.24 -10.80 -7.43
C ALA A 110 -28.51 -10.82 -5.91
N ALA A 111 -27.47 -10.91 -5.08
CA ALA A 111 -27.60 -10.93 -3.64
C ALA A 111 -28.05 -9.58 -3.05
N ARG A 112 -27.52 -8.45 -3.57
CA ARG A 112 -27.90 -7.12 -3.08
C ARG A 112 -29.29 -6.67 -3.51
N THR A 113 -29.74 -7.10 -4.72
CA THR A 113 -31.04 -6.74 -5.28
C THR A 113 -32.18 -7.65 -4.82
N ALA A 114 -31.88 -8.77 -4.14
CA ALA A 114 -32.90 -9.60 -3.49
C ALA A 114 -33.63 -8.80 -2.40
N GLU A 115 -34.97 -9.05 -2.26
CA GLU A 115 -35.81 -8.31 -1.32
C GLU A 115 -35.51 -8.65 0.16
N PRO A 116 -35.40 -7.65 1.04
CA PRO A 116 -35.32 -6.21 0.73
C PRO A 116 -33.97 -5.86 0.09
N ALA A 117 -33.98 -5.02 -0.95
CA ALA A 117 -32.77 -4.61 -1.64
C ALA A 117 -31.81 -3.82 -0.70
N VAL A 118 -30.51 -3.96 -0.90
CA VAL A 118 -29.48 -3.31 -0.08
C VAL A 118 -28.56 -2.49 -0.98
N ASP A 119 -28.44 -1.21 -0.67
CA ASP A 119 -27.46 -0.33 -1.34
C ASP A 119 -26.10 -0.49 -0.68
N ILE A 120 -25.10 -0.79 -1.49
CA ILE A 120 -23.70 -0.96 -1.06
C ILE A 120 -22.76 -0.13 -1.94
N THR A 121 -21.68 0.37 -1.35
CA THR A 121 -20.67 1.16 -2.04
C THR A 121 -19.86 0.32 -3.03
N TYR A 122 -19.17 0.98 -3.96
CA TYR A 122 -18.20 0.34 -4.86
C TYR A 122 -17.20 -0.56 -4.10
N TYR A 123 -16.70 -0.07 -2.97
CA TYR A 123 -15.74 -0.81 -2.16
C TYR A 123 -16.35 -2.06 -1.54
N GLU A 124 -17.53 -1.95 -0.97
CA GLU A 124 -18.26 -3.08 -0.39
C GLU A 124 -18.59 -4.14 -1.45
N PHE A 125 -19.12 -3.72 -2.59
CA PHE A 125 -19.45 -4.58 -3.72
C PHE A 125 -18.24 -5.39 -4.20
N THR A 126 -17.16 -4.69 -4.52
CA THR A 126 -15.95 -5.31 -5.07
C THR A 126 -15.22 -6.19 -4.05
N THR A 127 -15.27 -5.83 -2.77
CA THR A 127 -14.72 -6.65 -1.68
C THR A 127 -15.52 -7.95 -1.55
N LEU A 128 -16.85 -7.90 -1.51
CA LEU A 128 -17.71 -9.08 -1.42
C LEU A 128 -17.52 -10.01 -2.62
N ALA A 129 -17.33 -9.47 -3.82
CA ALA A 129 -17.05 -10.26 -5.02
C ALA A 129 -15.73 -11.04 -4.89
N ILE A 130 -14.66 -10.40 -4.40
CA ILE A 130 -13.36 -11.06 -4.23
C ILE A 130 -13.41 -12.07 -3.07
N LEU A 131 -14.07 -11.76 -1.97
CA LEU A 131 -14.27 -12.71 -0.87
C LEU A 131 -15.03 -13.96 -1.35
N ARG A 132 -16.08 -13.78 -2.17
CA ARG A 132 -16.81 -14.88 -2.77
C ARG A 132 -15.94 -15.70 -3.74
N LEU A 133 -15.11 -15.07 -4.53
CA LEU A 133 -14.13 -15.75 -5.40
C LEU A 133 -13.25 -16.69 -4.58
N PHE A 134 -12.68 -16.20 -3.47
CA PHE A 134 -11.82 -17.01 -2.61
C PHE A 134 -12.58 -18.13 -1.90
N SER A 135 -13.84 -17.92 -1.50
CA SER A 135 -14.67 -18.95 -0.88
C SER A 135 -14.96 -20.14 -1.82
N ARG A 136 -14.82 -19.96 -3.13
CA ARG A 136 -15.05 -20.98 -4.17
C ARG A 136 -13.77 -21.70 -4.61
N ARG A 137 -12.61 -21.30 -4.09
CA ARG A 137 -11.31 -21.86 -4.48
C ARG A 137 -10.72 -22.74 -3.39
N TRP A 138 -10.00 -23.76 -3.80
CA TRP A 138 -9.19 -24.57 -2.90
C TRP A 138 -7.91 -23.80 -2.57
N LEU A 139 -7.92 -23.07 -1.46
CA LEU A 139 -6.80 -22.29 -0.95
C LEU A 139 -6.30 -22.90 0.35
N ASP A 140 -4.99 -22.85 0.56
CA ASP A 140 -4.35 -23.27 1.80
C ASP A 140 -4.20 -22.09 2.77
N VAL A 141 -4.25 -20.85 2.26
CA VAL A 141 -4.21 -19.60 3.04
C VAL A 141 -4.83 -18.46 2.26
N VAL A 142 -5.46 -17.52 2.96
CA VAL A 142 -6.00 -16.28 2.40
C VAL A 142 -5.38 -15.07 3.10
N ILE A 143 -4.89 -14.11 2.31
CA ILE A 143 -4.31 -12.85 2.77
C ILE A 143 -5.24 -11.72 2.35
N LEU A 144 -5.71 -10.95 3.32
CA LEU A 144 -6.67 -9.87 3.11
C LEU A 144 -6.05 -8.53 3.54
N GLU A 145 -5.82 -7.63 2.58
CA GLU A 145 -5.43 -6.25 2.91
C GLU A 145 -6.66 -5.43 3.31
N VAL A 146 -6.57 -4.66 4.39
CA VAL A 146 -7.56 -3.66 4.80
C VAL A 146 -7.49 -2.45 3.89
N GLY A 147 -8.62 -1.92 3.45
CA GLY A 147 -8.69 -0.68 2.65
C GLY A 147 -8.54 0.56 3.49
N LEU A 148 -9.43 0.77 4.44
CA LEU A 148 -9.49 1.96 5.29
C LEU A 148 -9.79 1.57 6.75
N GLY A 149 -9.01 2.13 7.68
CA GLY A 149 -9.18 1.88 9.12
C GLY A 149 -8.89 0.43 9.49
N GLY A 150 -9.91 -0.34 9.76
CA GLY A 150 -9.90 -1.76 10.09
C GLY A 150 -11.24 -2.21 10.66
N ARG A 151 -11.68 -1.63 11.77
CA ARG A 151 -12.89 -2.02 12.52
C ARG A 151 -14.15 -2.09 11.65
N LEU A 152 -14.35 -1.10 10.81
CA LEU A 152 -15.54 -0.95 9.95
C LEU A 152 -15.24 -1.21 8.46
N ASP A 153 -14.08 -1.77 8.14
CA ASP A 153 -13.73 -2.17 6.78
C ASP A 153 -14.46 -3.47 6.40
N THR A 154 -14.98 -3.55 5.18
CA THR A 154 -15.72 -4.73 4.69
C THR A 154 -14.92 -6.04 4.80
N VAL A 155 -13.59 -5.98 4.66
CA VAL A 155 -12.71 -7.14 4.88
C VAL A 155 -12.87 -7.71 6.29
N ASN A 156 -13.20 -6.86 7.29
CA ASN A 156 -13.36 -7.26 8.67
C ASN A 156 -14.67 -8.03 8.98
N LEU A 157 -15.51 -8.28 7.98
CA LEU A 157 -16.57 -9.28 8.03
C LEU A 157 -16.02 -10.68 8.26
N ILE A 158 -14.78 -10.90 7.83
CA ILE A 158 -14.08 -12.17 7.93
C ILE A 158 -13.16 -12.17 9.14
N ASP A 159 -13.27 -13.19 9.98
CA ASP A 159 -12.46 -13.33 11.19
C ASP A 159 -11.03 -13.77 10.84
N ALA A 160 -10.06 -12.93 11.20
CA ALA A 160 -8.65 -13.24 11.01
C ALA A 160 -8.18 -14.34 11.97
N ASP A 161 -7.44 -15.34 11.46
CA ASP A 161 -6.66 -16.26 12.29
C ASP A 161 -5.36 -15.62 12.80
N CYS A 162 -4.84 -14.65 12.05
CA CYS A 162 -3.76 -13.75 12.47
C CYS A 162 -4.01 -12.36 11.89
N ALA A 163 -4.03 -11.35 12.72
CA ALA A 163 -4.13 -9.96 12.28
C ALA A 163 -2.77 -9.28 12.36
N VAL A 164 -2.44 -8.45 11.36
CA VAL A 164 -1.21 -7.68 11.30
C VAL A 164 -1.54 -6.20 11.19
N VAL A 165 -1.05 -5.38 12.08
CA VAL A 165 -1.04 -3.91 11.96
C VAL A 165 0.40 -3.48 11.70
N THR A 166 0.62 -2.88 10.52
CA THR A 166 1.90 -2.32 10.10
C THR A 166 2.14 -0.95 10.76
N GLY A 167 2.83 0.00 10.14
CA GLY A 167 3.01 1.34 10.72
C GLY A 167 1.71 2.13 10.81
N ILE A 168 1.56 2.94 11.87
CA ILE A 168 0.42 3.84 12.12
C ILE A 168 0.89 5.28 11.99
N ALA A 169 0.28 6.03 11.06
CA ALA A 169 0.53 7.44 10.82
C ALA A 169 -0.79 8.19 10.63
N ILE A 170 -0.76 9.51 10.73
CA ILE A 170 -1.90 10.37 10.44
C ILE A 170 -2.19 10.28 8.93
N ASP A 171 -3.36 9.80 8.62
CA ASP A 171 -3.90 9.69 7.26
C ASP A 171 -5.42 9.49 7.33
N HIS A 172 -6.15 9.89 6.29
CA HIS A 172 -7.61 9.79 6.24
C HIS A 172 -8.33 10.38 7.46
N VAL A 173 -7.91 11.58 7.87
CA VAL A 173 -8.35 12.27 9.09
C VAL A 173 -9.88 12.39 9.17
N GLU A 174 -10.52 12.64 8.04
CA GLU A 174 -11.99 12.75 7.93
C GLU A 174 -12.74 11.50 8.44
N TYR A 175 -12.14 10.31 8.30
CA TYR A 175 -12.77 9.02 8.65
C TYR A 175 -12.22 8.38 9.93
N LEU A 176 -10.93 8.58 10.21
CA LEU A 176 -10.22 7.85 11.26
C LEU A 176 -9.84 8.72 12.47
N GLY A 177 -10.04 10.06 12.35
CA GLY A 177 -9.59 11.02 13.35
C GLY A 177 -8.17 11.53 13.05
N ASP A 178 -7.79 12.57 13.80
CA ASP A 178 -6.59 13.39 13.63
C ASP A 178 -5.44 12.99 14.57
N THR A 179 -5.61 11.91 15.34
CA THR A 179 -4.61 11.41 16.28
C THR A 179 -4.20 9.98 15.99
N ARG A 180 -2.97 9.62 16.33
CA ARG A 180 -2.49 8.23 16.23
C ARG A 180 -3.30 7.28 17.12
N GLU A 181 -3.83 7.78 18.25
CA GLU A 181 -4.68 7.00 19.16
C GLU A 181 -6.01 6.62 18.50
N ALA A 182 -6.70 7.58 17.88
CA ALA A 182 -7.95 7.30 17.17
C ALA A 182 -7.72 6.31 16.01
N ILE A 183 -6.67 6.53 15.22
CA ILE A 183 -6.31 5.68 14.09
C ILE A 183 -5.90 4.27 14.57
N GLY A 184 -5.16 4.18 15.69
CA GLY A 184 -4.74 2.92 16.31
C GLY A 184 -5.93 2.08 16.77
N PHE A 185 -6.93 2.71 17.40
CA PHE A 185 -8.17 2.06 17.80
C PHE A 185 -8.92 1.46 16.60
N GLU A 186 -9.11 2.22 15.53
CA GLU A 186 -9.78 1.74 14.31
C GLU A 186 -9.03 0.55 13.68
N LYS A 187 -7.70 0.59 13.66
CA LYS A 187 -6.89 -0.50 13.11
C LYS A 187 -6.91 -1.74 13.98
N ALA A 188 -6.88 -1.59 15.29
CA ALA A 188 -6.97 -2.70 16.25
C ALA A 188 -8.29 -3.48 16.15
N GLY A 189 -9.33 -2.90 15.55
CA GLY A 189 -10.62 -3.56 15.33
C GLY A 189 -10.58 -4.82 14.45
N ILE A 190 -9.45 -5.12 13.79
CA ILE A 190 -9.25 -6.40 13.08
C ILE A 190 -8.78 -7.54 13.99
N PHE A 191 -8.43 -7.26 15.24
CA PHE A 191 -7.98 -8.28 16.20
C PHE A 191 -9.12 -9.18 16.64
N ARG A 192 -8.80 -10.40 17.03
CA ARG A 192 -9.76 -11.39 17.51
C ARG A 192 -9.30 -12.01 18.83
N LYS A 193 -10.27 -12.33 19.69
CA LYS A 193 -10.01 -12.98 20.99
C LYS A 193 -9.24 -14.28 20.81
N GLY A 194 -8.16 -14.45 21.57
CA GLY A 194 -7.32 -15.65 21.56
C GLY A 194 -6.54 -15.89 20.25
N ARG A 195 -6.58 -14.94 19.30
CA ARG A 195 -5.84 -15.04 18.04
C ARG A 195 -4.61 -14.13 18.06
N PRO A 196 -3.52 -14.49 17.34
CA PRO A 196 -2.36 -13.64 17.19
C PRO A 196 -2.70 -12.29 16.56
N ALA A 197 -2.18 -11.23 17.17
CA ALA A 197 -2.28 -9.84 16.72
C ALA A 197 -0.87 -9.25 16.67
N ILE A 198 -0.34 -9.07 15.47
CA ILE A 198 1.03 -8.58 15.23
C ILE A 198 0.97 -7.07 15.05
N CYS A 199 1.71 -6.30 15.85
CA CYS A 199 1.89 -4.88 15.66
C CYS A 199 3.35 -4.57 15.35
N ALA A 200 3.60 -4.07 14.15
CA ALA A 200 4.93 -3.71 13.66
C ALA A 200 5.21 -2.20 13.77
N ASP A 201 4.35 -1.44 14.43
CA ASP A 201 4.65 -0.04 14.75
C ASP A 201 5.65 0.02 15.90
N PRO A 202 6.81 0.70 15.73
CA PRO A 202 7.81 0.80 16.79
C PRO A 202 7.33 1.58 18.04
N GLU A 203 6.33 2.45 17.84
CA GLU A 203 5.71 3.27 18.88
C GLU A 203 4.19 3.07 18.85
N PRO A 204 3.69 1.86 19.21
CA PRO A 204 2.28 1.55 19.07
C PRO A 204 1.43 2.46 19.94
N PRO A 205 0.30 3.01 19.43
CA PRO A 205 -0.65 3.79 20.23
C PRO A 205 -1.18 2.97 21.42
N ALA A 206 -1.38 3.65 22.57
CA ALA A 206 -1.92 3.01 23.78
C ALA A 206 -3.30 2.40 23.52
N SER A 207 -4.13 3.07 22.73
CA SER A 207 -5.47 2.61 22.34
C SER A 207 -5.46 1.24 21.64
N LEU A 208 -4.43 0.92 20.85
CA LEU A 208 -4.27 -0.38 20.20
C LEU A 208 -3.94 -1.46 21.23
N ILE A 209 -3.02 -1.18 22.16
CA ILE A 209 -2.63 -2.11 23.23
C ILE A 209 -3.80 -2.40 24.14
N GLU A 210 -4.48 -1.38 24.62
CA GLU A 210 -5.67 -1.48 25.48
C GLU A 210 -6.81 -2.25 24.81
N HIS A 211 -7.02 -2.04 23.51
CA HIS A 211 -8.02 -2.80 22.77
C HIS A 211 -7.64 -4.28 22.71
N ALA A 212 -6.39 -4.60 22.42
CA ALA A 212 -5.90 -5.99 22.37
C ALA A 212 -6.07 -6.71 23.71
N GLU A 213 -5.73 -6.04 24.81
CA GLU A 213 -5.88 -6.55 26.17
C GLU A 213 -7.37 -6.76 26.52
N ARG A 214 -8.22 -5.79 26.23
CA ARG A 214 -9.65 -5.83 26.53
C ARG A 214 -10.36 -6.99 25.84
N ILE A 215 -10.01 -7.30 24.58
CA ILE A 215 -10.61 -8.42 23.84
C ILE A 215 -9.89 -9.75 24.13
N GLY A 216 -8.71 -9.74 24.75
CA GLY A 216 -7.88 -10.91 25.03
C GLY A 216 -7.27 -11.52 23.77
N SER A 217 -6.75 -10.70 22.85
CA SER A 217 -5.95 -11.19 21.73
C SER A 217 -4.50 -11.48 22.15
N ASP A 218 -3.80 -12.37 21.46
CA ASP A 218 -2.36 -12.65 21.69
C ASP A 218 -1.52 -11.58 20.98
N LEU A 219 -1.29 -10.44 21.64
CA LEU A 219 -0.59 -9.29 21.05
C LEU A 219 0.93 -9.50 21.05
N TRP A 220 1.53 -9.37 19.85
CA TRP A 220 2.97 -9.40 19.60
C TRP A 220 3.44 -8.01 19.14
N LEU A 221 4.30 -7.37 19.90
CA LEU A 221 4.87 -6.05 19.61
C LEU A 221 6.29 -6.19 19.08
N ILE A 222 6.62 -5.40 18.05
CA ILE A 222 8.00 -5.26 17.62
C ILE A 222 8.85 -4.65 18.75
N GLY A 223 10.11 -5.07 18.85
CA GLY A 223 11.00 -4.66 19.95
C GLY A 223 10.80 -5.45 21.24
N ARG A 224 9.63 -6.07 21.45
CA ARG A 224 9.33 -6.89 22.65
C ARG A 224 9.20 -8.39 22.32
N ASP A 225 8.33 -8.74 21.40
CA ASP A 225 7.95 -10.13 21.09
C ASP A 225 8.62 -10.64 19.82
N PHE A 226 8.96 -9.74 18.93
CA PHE A 226 9.75 -10.00 17.74
C PHE A 226 10.64 -8.80 17.41
N ASN A 227 11.74 -9.07 16.70
CA ASN A 227 12.67 -8.02 16.29
C ASN A 227 13.51 -8.47 15.10
N TYR A 228 14.22 -7.53 14.50
CA TYR A 228 15.20 -7.80 13.46
C TYR A 228 16.51 -7.06 13.73
N SER A 229 17.58 -7.59 13.19
CA SER A 229 18.89 -6.94 13.15
C SER A 229 19.57 -7.27 11.83
N GLY A 230 20.38 -6.38 11.32
CA GLY A 230 21.07 -6.62 10.06
C GLY A 230 22.31 -5.77 9.89
N ASP A 231 23.13 -6.15 8.91
CA ASP A 231 24.28 -5.42 8.42
C ASP A 231 24.06 -5.03 6.95
N ARG A 232 25.12 -4.75 6.20
CA ARG A 232 25.00 -4.36 4.77
C ARG A 232 24.69 -5.53 3.83
N GLN A 233 24.80 -6.78 4.28
CA GLN A 233 24.73 -7.98 3.41
C GLN A 233 23.57 -8.89 3.78
N GLN A 234 23.24 -9.00 5.06
CA GLN A 234 22.25 -9.94 5.55
C GLN A 234 21.54 -9.41 6.79
N TRP A 235 20.40 -9.99 7.08
CA TRP A 235 19.63 -9.67 8.28
C TRP A 235 19.16 -10.92 9.02
N ASN A 236 18.77 -10.74 10.25
CA ASN A 236 18.26 -11.78 11.13
C ASN A 236 16.91 -11.37 11.69
N PHE A 237 16.04 -12.32 11.85
CA PHE A 237 14.76 -12.18 12.50
C PHE A 237 14.70 -13.05 13.74
N ALA A 238 14.11 -12.52 14.83
CA ALA A 238 13.83 -13.25 16.05
C ALA A 238 12.39 -12.98 16.50
N ALA A 239 11.69 -14.01 16.92
CA ALA A 239 10.37 -13.95 17.52
C ALA A 239 10.25 -14.99 18.62
N ARG A 240 9.15 -15.00 19.38
CA ARG A 240 8.90 -15.94 20.49
C ARG A 240 9.28 -17.38 20.12
N GLY A 241 10.44 -17.84 20.62
CA GLY A 241 10.94 -19.21 20.40
C GLY A 241 11.41 -19.55 18.99
N GLN A 242 11.52 -18.57 18.08
CA GLN A 242 12.03 -18.76 16.72
C GLN A 242 13.12 -17.75 16.37
N ARG A 243 14.13 -18.24 15.62
CA ARG A 243 15.16 -17.39 15.01
C ARG A 243 15.39 -17.81 13.57
N ARG A 244 15.56 -16.82 12.70
CA ARG A 244 15.93 -17.00 11.30
C ARG A 244 17.14 -16.12 11.03
N SER A 245 18.28 -16.73 10.78
CA SER A 245 19.55 -16.03 10.58
C SER A 245 19.96 -16.03 9.12
N SER A 246 20.84 -15.08 8.77
CA SER A 246 21.42 -14.95 7.42
C SER A 246 20.38 -14.91 6.32
N LEU A 247 19.36 -14.08 6.51
CA LEU A 247 18.36 -13.79 5.48
C LEU A 247 18.92 -12.75 4.51
N ALA A 248 18.68 -12.96 3.22
CA ALA A 248 18.89 -11.93 2.21
C ALA A 248 17.89 -10.79 2.39
N TYR A 249 18.28 -9.57 2.04
CA TYR A 249 17.34 -8.44 2.02
C TYR A 249 16.21 -8.70 1.04
N PRO A 250 14.97 -8.24 1.34
CA PRO A 250 13.87 -8.35 0.41
C PRO A 250 14.20 -7.68 -0.94
N ALA A 251 13.69 -8.23 -2.04
CA ALA A 251 13.79 -7.61 -3.36
C ALA A 251 13.07 -6.25 -3.40
N LEU A 252 12.02 -6.06 -2.59
CA LEU A 252 11.43 -4.76 -2.35
C LEU A 252 12.44 -3.88 -1.61
N ARG A 253 12.80 -2.75 -2.23
CA ARG A 253 13.80 -1.83 -1.69
C ARG A 253 13.17 -0.79 -0.76
N GLY A 254 13.98 -0.26 0.15
CA GLY A 254 13.61 0.84 1.05
C GLY A 254 13.76 0.51 2.53
N ALA A 255 13.97 1.54 3.35
CA ALA A 255 14.29 1.44 4.77
C ALA A 255 13.24 0.65 5.58
N ASN A 256 11.95 0.79 5.23
CA ASN A 256 10.85 0.15 5.95
C ASN A 256 10.60 -1.31 5.56
N GLN A 257 11.33 -1.84 4.56
CA GLN A 257 11.02 -3.20 4.07
C GLN A 257 11.45 -4.30 5.04
N LEU A 258 12.48 -4.08 5.86
CA LEU A 258 12.80 -5.02 6.94
C LEU A 258 11.73 -5.06 8.03
N LEU A 259 11.13 -3.91 8.32
CA LEU A 259 10.00 -3.84 9.24
C LEU A 259 8.80 -4.61 8.70
N ASN A 260 8.45 -4.40 7.42
CA ASN A 260 7.36 -5.12 6.74
C ASN A 260 7.65 -6.63 6.67
N ALA A 261 8.89 -7.03 6.33
CA ALA A 261 9.31 -8.43 6.32
C ALA A 261 9.24 -9.06 7.72
N SER A 262 9.61 -8.31 8.75
CA SER A 262 9.53 -8.77 10.14
C SER A 262 8.08 -8.98 10.59
N ALA A 263 7.15 -8.10 10.17
CA ALA A 263 5.72 -8.28 10.40
C ALA A 263 5.19 -9.56 9.72
N ALA A 264 5.57 -9.79 8.46
CA ALA A 264 5.22 -11.01 7.73
C ALA A 264 5.76 -12.26 8.42
N LEU A 265 7.04 -12.26 8.82
CA LEU A 265 7.66 -13.39 9.52
C LEU A 265 7.09 -13.62 10.92
N ALA A 266 6.67 -12.56 11.63
CA ALA A 266 5.99 -12.68 12.92
C ALA A 266 4.63 -13.37 12.76
N ALA A 267 3.84 -13.00 11.73
CA ALA A 267 2.58 -13.64 11.41
C ALA A 267 2.77 -15.13 11.08
N LEU A 268 3.75 -15.47 10.22
CA LEU A 268 4.08 -16.85 9.89
C LEU A 268 4.61 -17.63 11.12
N SER A 269 5.33 -16.97 12.03
CA SER A 269 5.79 -17.59 13.28
C SER A 269 4.62 -17.90 14.22
N ALA A 270 3.65 -17.00 14.31
CA ALA A 270 2.45 -17.20 15.11
C ALA A 270 1.53 -18.30 14.54
N LEU A 271 1.53 -18.50 13.22
CA LEU A 271 0.75 -19.53 12.53
C LEU A 271 1.53 -20.82 12.22
N ARG A 272 2.72 -21.01 12.76
CA ARG A 272 3.65 -22.11 12.40
C ARG A 272 3.07 -23.51 12.50
N ASP A 273 2.12 -23.73 13.42
CA ASP A 273 1.49 -25.04 13.61
C ASP A 273 0.46 -25.36 12.51
N ARG A 274 -0.08 -24.33 11.86
CA ARG A 274 -1.03 -24.43 10.73
C ARG A 274 -0.36 -24.21 9.37
N LEU A 275 0.64 -23.33 9.31
CA LEU A 275 1.40 -22.95 8.12
C LEU A 275 2.91 -23.06 8.38
N PRO A 276 3.47 -24.28 8.49
CA PRO A 276 4.92 -24.46 8.64
C PRO A 276 5.66 -23.98 7.38
N VAL A 277 6.60 -23.06 7.58
CA VAL A 277 7.40 -22.46 6.50
C VAL A 277 8.89 -22.70 6.75
N ALA A 278 9.54 -23.39 5.83
CA ALA A 278 10.97 -23.67 5.87
C ALA A 278 11.78 -22.37 5.62
N GLN A 279 13.01 -22.32 6.16
CA GLN A 279 13.88 -21.16 5.97
C GLN A 279 14.20 -20.86 4.50
N GLN A 280 14.33 -21.92 3.68
CA GLN A 280 14.57 -21.74 2.25
C GLN A 280 13.40 -21.04 1.55
N ALA A 281 12.16 -21.38 1.90
CA ALA A 281 10.97 -20.73 1.35
C ALA A 281 10.94 -19.22 1.73
N VAL A 282 11.32 -18.87 2.97
CA VAL A 282 11.46 -17.46 3.38
C VAL A 282 12.50 -16.75 2.52
N ARG A 283 13.68 -17.34 2.33
CA ARG A 283 14.75 -16.74 1.49
C ARG A 283 14.26 -16.54 0.05
N THR A 284 13.71 -17.58 -0.55
CA THR A 284 13.20 -17.51 -1.92
C THR A 284 12.11 -16.44 -2.04
N GLY A 285 11.08 -16.47 -1.20
CA GLY A 285 9.98 -15.51 -1.26
C GLY A 285 10.43 -14.07 -1.08
N LEU A 286 11.32 -13.78 -0.11
CA LEU A 286 11.85 -12.43 0.07
C LEU A 286 12.71 -11.97 -1.13
N MET A 287 13.44 -12.87 -1.78
CA MET A 287 14.27 -12.53 -2.95
C MET A 287 13.47 -12.35 -4.23
N THR A 288 12.30 -12.97 -4.33
CA THR A 288 11.46 -12.95 -5.55
C THR A 288 10.22 -12.07 -5.42
N VAL A 289 9.97 -11.47 -4.24
CA VAL A 289 8.80 -10.63 -4.05
C VAL A 289 8.82 -9.42 -4.98
N GLU A 290 7.70 -9.21 -5.67
CA GLU A 290 7.49 -8.06 -6.55
C GLU A 290 6.24 -7.30 -6.14
N LEU A 291 6.35 -5.98 -6.13
CA LEU A 291 5.22 -5.08 -5.93
C LEU A 291 5.52 -3.73 -6.57
N ALA A 292 4.73 -3.36 -7.54
CA ALA A 292 4.90 -2.08 -8.24
C ALA A 292 4.77 -0.88 -7.29
N GLY A 293 5.49 0.20 -7.60
CA GLY A 293 5.35 1.48 -6.91
C GLY A 293 5.79 1.48 -5.44
N ARG A 294 6.68 0.60 -5.02
CA ARG A 294 7.27 0.59 -3.67
C ARG A 294 8.78 0.76 -3.76
N PHE A 295 9.21 2.01 -3.92
CA PHE A 295 10.59 2.36 -4.25
C PHE A 295 11.15 1.47 -5.35
N GLN A 296 10.33 1.28 -6.37
CA GLN A 296 10.67 0.44 -7.52
C GLN A 296 11.67 1.16 -8.41
N VAL A 297 12.89 0.69 -8.40
CA VAL A 297 13.97 1.25 -9.21
C VAL A 297 14.05 0.49 -10.53
N LEU A 298 13.79 1.18 -11.63
CA LEU A 298 13.93 0.66 -12.97
C LEU A 298 15.28 1.09 -13.52
N PRO A 299 16.19 0.15 -13.79
CA PRO A 299 17.49 0.48 -14.34
C PRO A 299 17.35 1.06 -15.75
N GLY A 300 18.19 2.05 -16.06
CA GLY A 300 18.16 2.72 -17.36
C GLY A 300 18.92 4.03 -17.30
N ARG A 301 18.90 4.77 -18.40
CA ARG A 301 19.51 6.10 -18.53
C ARG A 301 18.48 7.06 -19.12
N PRO A 302 17.85 7.93 -18.29
CA PRO A 302 17.99 8.09 -16.82
C PRO A 302 17.39 6.91 -16.02
N THR A 303 17.79 6.82 -14.73
CA THR A 303 17.17 5.90 -13.76
C THR A 303 15.76 6.37 -13.43
N VAL A 304 14.79 5.45 -13.42
CA VAL A 304 13.39 5.78 -13.09
C VAL A 304 12.99 5.10 -11.80
N ILE A 305 12.29 5.85 -10.91
CA ILE A 305 11.84 5.38 -9.61
C ILE A 305 10.34 5.59 -9.52
N TYR A 306 9.62 4.55 -9.13
CA TYR A 306 8.19 4.62 -8.82
C TYR A 306 7.97 4.42 -7.32
N ASP A 307 7.26 5.35 -6.70
CA ASP A 307 6.84 5.23 -5.29
C ASP A 307 5.46 5.86 -5.10
N VAL A 308 4.58 5.18 -4.37
CA VAL A 308 3.23 5.68 -4.09
C VAL A 308 3.15 6.48 -2.78
N ALA A 309 4.25 6.99 -2.27
CA ALA A 309 4.27 7.86 -1.09
C ALA A 309 3.28 9.02 -1.25
N HIS A 310 2.31 9.10 -0.34
CA HIS A 310 1.19 10.05 -0.41
C HIS A 310 0.81 10.66 0.95
N ASN A 311 1.66 10.49 1.96
CA ASN A 311 1.58 11.17 3.26
C ASN A 311 3.00 11.54 3.73
N PRO A 312 3.15 12.44 4.72
CA PRO A 312 4.47 12.94 5.15
C PRO A 312 5.43 11.83 5.60
N GLN A 313 4.94 10.81 6.32
CA GLN A 313 5.76 9.69 6.78
C GLN A 313 6.32 8.87 5.61
N ALA A 314 5.48 8.55 4.63
CA ALA A 314 5.91 7.83 3.42
C ALA A 314 6.86 8.67 2.56
N ALA A 315 6.63 9.99 2.44
CA ALA A 315 7.52 10.91 1.75
C ALA A 315 8.89 11.02 2.43
N ALA A 316 8.93 11.05 3.75
CA ALA A 316 10.19 11.02 4.51
C ALA A 316 10.97 9.70 4.27
N ALA A 317 10.28 8.57 4.21
CA ALA A 317 10.88 7.29 3.87
C ALA A 317 11.42 7.28 2.43
N LEU A 318 10.66 7.82 1.47
CA LEU A 318 11.12 7.99 0.08
C LEU A 318 12.37 8.88 0.01
N ALA A 319 12.37 10.00 0.72
CA ALA A 319 13.52 10.91 0.81
C ALA A 319 14.77 10.20 1.32
N HIS A 320 14.64 9.44 2.42
CA HIS A 320 15.73 8.63 2.96
C HIS A 320 16.24 7.57 1.98
N ASN A 321 15.36 6.92 1.24
CA ASN A 321 15.73 5.93 0.23
C ASN A 321 16.48 6.57 -0.94
N LEU A 322 16.08 7.78 -1.38
CA LEU A 322 16.78 8.54 -2.41
C LEU A 322 18.19 8.94 -1.97
N ASP A 323 18.36 9.33 -0.70
CA ASP A 323 19.67 9.65 -0.11
C ASP A 323 20.61 8.43 -0.12
N GLY A 324 20.07 7.23 0.06
CA GLY A 324 20.81 5.96 0.05
C GLY A 324 21.25 5.46 -1.34
N MET A 325 20.76 6.05 -2.43
CA MET A 325 21.09 5.59 -3.80
C MET A 325 22.46 6.05 -4.33
N GLY A 326 23.14 6.94 -3.66
CA GLY A 326 24.35 7.57 -4.13
C GLY A 326 24.08 8.85 -4.94
N PHE A 327 25.10 9.30 -5.70
CA PHE A 327 25.07 10.58 -6.37
C PHE A 327 24.35 10.49 -7.74
N PHE A 328 23.44 11.45 -7.97
CA PHE A 328 22.82 11.75 -9.25
C PHE A 328 22.95 13.25 -9.51
N PRO A 329 23.31 13.69 -10.72
CA PRO A 329 23.46 15.12 -11.06
C PRO A 329 22.18 15.91 -10.78
N TYR A 330 21.03 15.39 -11.24
CA TYR A 330 19.71 15.97 -10.98
C TYR A 330 18.67 14.89 -10.62
N THR A 331 17.76 15.29 -9.76
CA THR A 331 16.55 14.52 -9.43
C THR A 331 15.31 15.28 -9.94
N LEU A 332 14.61 14.68 -10.89
CA LEU A 332 13.39 15.20 -11.48
C LEU A 332 12.20 14.49 -10.84
N ALA A 333 11.23 15.23 -10.31
CA ALA A 333 10.05 14.66 -9.68
C ALA A 333 8.80 14.88 -10.51
N ILE A 334 8.06 13.80 -10.79
CA ILE A 334 6.69 13.87 -11.30
C ILE A 334 5.78 13.68 -10.09
N PHE A 335 5.04 14.73 -9.74
CA PHE A 335 4.25 14.78 -8.52
C PHE A 335 2.78 15.12 -8.80
N GLY A 336 1.89 14.27 -8.33
CA GLY A 336 0.45 14.46 -8.36
C GLY A 336 -0.18 13.82 -7.11
N ALA A 337 -1.09 14.53 -6.44
CA ALA A 337 -1.65 14.10 -5.16
C ALA A 337 -3.15 14.34 -5.08
N MET A 338 -3.82 13.67 -4.14
CA MET A 338 -5.19 13.95 -3.77
C MET A 338 -5.25 15.16 -2.86
N ARG A 339 -6.32 15.99 -2.97
CA ARG A 339 -6.50 17.25 -2.21
C ARG A 339 -6.65 17.02 -0.71
N ASP A 340 -7.16 15.85 -0.30
CA ASP A 340 -7.33 15.46 1.10
C ASP A 340 -6.03 15.08 1.82
N LYS A 341 -4.90 15.08 1.11
CA LYS A 341 -3.59 14.72 1.69
C LYS A 341 -2.86 15.95 2.22
N ASP A 342 -1.99 15.72 3.21
CA ASP A 342 -1.06 16.74 3.70
C ASP A 342 0.04 17.02 2.66
N ILE A 343 -0.33 17.79 1.61
CA ILE A 343 0.56 18.12 0.50
C ILE A 343 1.77 18.92 1.01
N ALA A 344 1.56 19.82 1.95
CA ALA A 344 2.63 20.65 2.51
C ALA A 344 3.68 19.78 3.23
N GLY A 345 3.25 18.85 4.06
CA GLY A 345 4.14 17.90 4.74
C GLY A 345 4.87 16.97 3.79
N ILE A 346 4.21 16.50 2.72
CA ILE A 346 4.84 15.68 1.67
C ILE A 346 5.95 16.48 0.97
N VAL A 347 5.65 17.71 0.53
CA VAL A 347 6.61 18.58 -0.15
C VAL A 347 7.77 18.94 0.76
N ALA A 348 7.50 19.30 2.03
CA ALA A 348 8.53 19.61 3.01
C ALA A 348 9.56 18.49 3.19
N ALA A 349 9.10 17.24 3.18
CA ALA A 349 9.99 16.06 3.27
C ALA A 349 10.88 15.90 2.03
N MET A 350 10.44 16.37 0.85
CA MET A 350 11.09 16.11 -0.43
C MET A 350 11.88 17.30 -1.00
N ILE A 351 11.56 18.54 -0.61
CA ILE A 351 12.05 19.78 -1.24
C ILE A 351 13.59 19.90 -1.30
N GLY A 352 14.31 19.24 -0.40
CA GLY A 352 15.76 19.27 -0.38
C GLY A 352 16.45 18.27 -1.32
N ARG A 353 15.69 17.44 -2.00
CA ARG A 353 16.17 16.29 -2.80
C ARG A 353 15.73 16.34 -4.25
N ILE A 354 14.86 17.28 -4.58
CA ILE A 354 14.31 17.44 -5.92
C ILE A 354 14.85 18.73 -6.51
N ASP A 355 15.44 18.63 -7.68
CA ASP A 355 16.00 19.77 -8.42
C ASP A 355 14.95 20.38 -9.38
N ARG A 356 14.08 19.53 -9.97
CA ARG A 356 13.03 19.95 -10.90
C ARG A 356 11.73 19.24 -10.61
N TRP A 357 10.64 20.00 -10.56
CA TRP A 357 9.31 19.53 -10.25
C TRP A 357 8.40 19.59 -11.47
N PHE A 358 7.78 18.46 -11.81
CA PHE A 358 6.80 18.30 -12.88
C PHE A 358 5.45 18.00 -12.21
N MET A 359 4.68 19.05 -11.93
CA MET A 359 3.38 18.96 -11.29
C MET A 359 2.35 18.46 -12.27
N THR A 360 1.54 17.49 -11.88
CA THR A 360 0.53 16.93 -12.76
C THR A 360 -0.86 16.94 -12.16
N GLY A 361 -1.86 17.35 -12.96
CA GLY A 361 -3.25 17.05 -12.70
C GLY A 361 -3.54 15.55 -12.81
N LEU A 362 -4.62 15.11 -12.16
CA LEU A 362 -5.12 13.73 -12.24
C LEU A 362 -6.59 13.76 -12.67
N PRO A 363 -7.07 12.76 -13.44
CA PRO A 363 -8.44 12.73 -13.96
C PRO A 363 -9.47 12.31 -12.88
N LEU A 364 -9.44 12.96 -11.72
CA LEU A 364 -10.28 12.65 -10.56
C LEU A 364 -10.78 13.93 -9.91
N ALA A 365 -12.07 14.00 -9.58
CA ALA A 365 -12.69 15.19 -8.99
C ALA A 365 -12.05 15.64 -7.66
N ARG A 366 -11.53 14.69 -6.86
CA ARG A 366 -10.87 14.97 -5.58
C ARG A 366 -9.35 15.15 -5.68
N ALA A 367 -8.77 15.17 -6.88
CA ALA A 367 -7.35 15.45 -7.04
C ALA A 367 -7.04 16.93 -6.77
N ALA A 368 -5.85 17.19 -6.24
CA ALA A 368 -5.32 18.55 -6.24
C ALA A 368 -4.98 18.96 -7.66
N THR A 369 -5.18 20.23 -7.99
CA THR A 369 -4.74 20.79 -9.27
C THR A 369 -3.22 20.92 -9.32
N ALA A 370 -2.65 20.90 -10.50
CA ALA A 370 -1.21 21.07 -10.64
C ALA A 370 -0.74 22.47 -10.13
N ASP A 371 -1.59 23.48 -10.20
CA ASP A 371 -1.32 24.82 -9.64
C ASP A 371 -1.29 24.80 -8.11
N GLU A 372 -2.24 24.11 -7.44
CA GLU A 372 -2.24 23.94 -5.97
C GLU A 372 -0.94 23.25 -5.52
N LEU A 373 -0.48 22.24 -6.26
CA LEU A 373 0.78 21.54 -5.97
C LEU A 373 2.00 22.45 -6.17
N ALA A 374 2.02 23.24 -7.23
CA ALA A 374 3.08 24.21 -7.51
C ALA A 374 3.18 25.29 -6.41
N CYS A 375 2.04 25.79 -5.94
CA CYS A 375 2.00 26.73 -4.83
C CYS A 375 2.58 26.13 -3.53
N ALA A 376 2.31 24.85 -3.25
CA ALA A 376 2.86 24.18 -2.07
C ALA A 376 4.41 24.08 -2.15
N VAL A 377 4.98 23.79 -3.33
CA VAL A 377 6.44 23.74 -3.53
C VAL A 377 7.06 25.13 -3.38
N ALA A 378 6.45 26.17 -3.98
CA ALA A 378 6.93 27.54 -3.86
C ALA A 378 6.94 28.01 -2.38
N SER A 379 5.88 27.70 -1.63
CA SER A 379 5.78 28.02 -0.19
C SER A 379 6.84 27.30 0.65
N ALA A 380 7.10 26.01 0.38
CA ALA A 380 8.12 25.25 1.07
C ALA A 380 9.55 25.74 0.75
N ALA A 381 9.81 26.11 -0.51
CA ALA A 381 11.08 26.68 -0.92
C ALA A 381 11.35 28.04 -0.20
N ALA A 382 10.35 28.93 -0.16
CA ALA A 382 10.45 30.21 0.54
C ALA A 382 10.70 30.03 2.05
N SER A 383 10.03 29.06 2.70
CA SER A 383 10.21 28.77 4.12
C SER A 383 11.62 28.27 4.45
N LYS A 384 12.24 27.51 3.52
CA LYS A 384 13.61 27.00 3.68
C LYS A 384 14.66 28.11 3.60
N LEU A 385 14.42 29.12 2.77
CA LEU A 385 15.30 30.32 2.65
C LEU A 385 15.21 31.25 3.85
N ALA A 386 14.10 31.24 4.60
CA ALA A 386 13.87 32.12 5.76
C ALA A 386 14.56 31.62 7.05
N VAL A 387 15.14 30.42 7.10
CA VAL A 387 15.86 29.92 8.28
C VAL A 387 17.28 30.47 8.28
N PRO A 388 17.72 31.27 9.31
CA PRO A 388 19.07 31.84 9.34
C PRO A 388 20.15 30.75 9.42
N ALA A 389 21.23 30.94 8.68
CA ALA A 389 22.36 30.02 8.47
C ALA A 389 23.26 29.80 9.73
N ASN A 390 22.68 29.59 10.91
CA ASN A 390 23.42 29.35 12.17
C ASN A 390 23.50 27.90 12.60
N ALA A 391 23.23 26.95 11.73
CA ALA A 391 23.49 25.54 11.98
C ALA A 391 24.61 25.05 11.05
N VAL A 392 25.77 24.78 11.62
CA VAL A 392 26.94 24.23 10.97
C VAL A 392 26.59 22.97 10.18
N THR A 393 26.66 23.05 8.86
CA THR A 393 26.57 21.88 7.95
C THR A 393 27.91 21.73 7.23
N PRO A 394 28.46 20.50 7.08
CA PRO A 394 29.77 20.29 6.48
C PRO A 394 29.74 20.48 4.95
N ALA A 395 30.89 20.94 4.47
CA ALA A 395 31.20 21.32 3.10
C ALA A 395 30.72 20.35 2.01
N SER A 396 29.73 20.79 1.23
CA SER A 396 29.46 20.40 -0.15
C SER A 396 28.57 21.46 -0.87
N GLU A 397 28.86 22.75 -0.62
CA GLU A 397 28.02 23.90 -1.04
C GLU A 397 28.44 24.53 -2.37
N GLU A 398 29.04 23.86 -3.29
CA GLU A 398 29.50 24.53 -4.54
C GLU A 398 28.59 24.33 -5.77
N LYS A 399 27.30 24.01 -5.66
CA LYS A 399 26.39 23.97 -6.84
C LYS A 399 24.93 24.22 -6.52
N ARG A 400 24.53 25.37 -5.99
CA ARG A 400 23.14 25.81 -6.00
C ARG A 400 23.03 27.33 -6.02
N SER A 401 23.08 27.91 -7.23
CA SER A 401 22.88 29.35 -7.46
C SER A 401 21.60 29.68 -8.23
N ASP A 402 20.50 28.96 -8.02
CA ASP A 402 19.20 29.39 -8.54
C ASP A 402 18.16 29.34 -7.39
N GLU A 403 17.73 30.52 -6.99
CA GLU A 403 16.88 30.81 -5.83
C GLU A 403 15.41 30.33 -5.96
N HIS A 404 15.03 29.67 -7.07
CA HIS A 404 13.66 29.20 -7.31
C HIS A 404 13.67 27.71 -7.70
N ALA A 405 12.81 26.93 -7.08
CA ALA A 405 12.56 25.57 -7.53
C ALA A 405 12.05 25.60 -8.99
N ASP A 406 12.71 24.86 -9.91
CA ASP A 406 12.22 24.71 -11.29
C ASP A 406 10.92 23.89 -11.25
N VAL A 407 9.77 24.58 -11.33
CA VAL A 407 8.45 23.98 -11.26
C VAL A 407 7.75 24.16 -12.60
N ARG A 408 7.30 23.03 -13.19
CA ARG A 408 6.55 22.98 -14.43
C ARG A 408 5.20 22.28 -14.19
N ILE A 409 4.16 22.75 -14.87
CA ILE A 409 2.78 22.34 -14.69
C ILE A 409 2.29 21.60 -15.93
N PHE A 410 1.61 20.45 -15.71
CA PHE A 410 1.09 19.60 -16.76
C PHE A 410 -0.33 19.13 -16.44
N THR A 411 -1.11 18.87 -17.48
CA THR A 411 -2.50 18.43 -17.35
C THR A 411 -2.63 16.95 -17.02
N SER A 412 -1.61 16.14 -17.37
CA SER A 412 -1.65 14.69 -17.15
C SER A 412 -0.28 14.12 -16.74
N PRO A 413 -0.25 12.98 -16.05
CA PRO A 413 0.99 12.28 -15.75
C PRO A 413 1.79 11.87 -17.00
N ALA A 414 1.08 11.63 -18.12
CA ALA A 414 1.73 11.29 -19.40
C ALA A 414 2.48 12.48 -19.98
N ASP A 415 1.93 13.70 -19.90
CA ASP A 415 2.61 14.91 -20.38
C ASP A 415 3.81 15.25 -19.48
N ALA A 416 3.62 15.16 -18.17
CA ALA A 416 4.69 15.36 -17.20
C ALA A 416 5.84 14.34 -17.41
N TRP A 417 5.52 13.07 -17.68
CA TRP A 417 6.51 12.04 -17.99
C TRP A 417 7.32 12.37 -19.24
N ARG A 418 6.67 12.74 -20.36
CA ARG A 418 7.35 13.12 -21.60
C ARG A 418 8.31 14.28 -21.36
N ALA A 419 7.83 15.34 -20.73
CA ALA A 419 8.65 16.53 -20.45
C ALA A 419 9.82 16.23 -19.48
N ALA A 420 9.61 15.42 -18.45
CA ALA A 420 10.67 14.99 -17.54
C ALA A 420 11.72 14.16 -18.27
N ARG A 421 11.28 13.22 -19.12
CA ARG A 421 12.15 12.34 -19.91
C ARG A 421 13.02 13.12 -20.92
N GLU A 422 12.47 14.15 -21.57
CA GLU A 422 13.16 15.04 -22.48
C GLU A 422 14.16 15.96 -21.76
N SER A 423 13.84 16.35 -20.52
CA SER A 423 14.68 17.26 -19.72
C SER A 423 15.81 16.55 -18.97
N ALA A 424 15.73 15.22 -18.81
CA ALA A 424 16.67 14.45 -18.02
C ALA A 424 17.91 14.07 -18.84
N GLY A 425 19.07 14.26 -18.25
CA GLY A 425 20.33 13.71 -18.76
C GLY A 425 20.42 12.19 -18.48
N PRO A 426 21.37 11.51 -19.12
CA PRO A 426 21.50 10.06 -19.00
C PRO A 426 21.84 9.58 -17.58
N ASP A 427 22.50 10.41 -16.79
CA ASP A 427 22.94 10.06 -15.43
C ASP A 427 22.02 10.64 -14.32
N ASP A 428 20.92 11.29 -14.74
CA ASP A 428 19.91 11.81 -13.83
C ASP A 428 18.97 10.70 -13.34
N ARG A 429 18.13 11.02 -12.35
CA ARG A 429 17.01 10.16 -11.93
C ARG A 429 15.67 10.87 -12.02
N ILE A 430 14.64 10.14 -12.41
CA ILE A 430 13.25 10.59 -12.43
C ILE A 430 12.49 9.83 -11.36
N VAL A 431 11.78 10.54 -10.49
CA VAL A 431 10.94 9.97 -9.42
C VAL A 431 9.49 10.31 -9.68
N ALA A 432 8.62 9.32 -9.85
CA ALA A 432 7.17 9.53 -9.92
C ALA A 432 6.53 9.13 -8.58
N PHE A 433 5.82 10.07 -7.93
CA PHE A 433 5.23 9.83 -6.61
C PHE A 433 4.03 10.73 -6.30
N GLY A 434 3.44 10.58 -5.09
CA GLY A 434 2.35 11.39 -4.56
C GLY A 434 0.99 10.72 -4.61
N SER A 435 0.76 9.78 -5.52
CA SER A 435 -0.44 8.94 -5.56
C SER A 435 -0.26 7.70 -6.43
N PHE A 436 -1.12 6.70 -6.23
CA PHE A 436 -1.21 5.55 -7.15
C PHE A 436 -1.52 5.99 -8.58
N HIS A 437 -2.41 6.99 -8.75
CA HIS A 437 -2.83 7.47 -10.07
C HIS A 437 -1.70 8.19 -10.82
N THR A 438 -0.84 8.92 -10.12
CA THR A 438 0.36 9.52 -10.71
C THR A 438 1.29 8.44 -11.26
N VAL A 439 1.61 7.46 -10.43
CA VAL A 439 2.51 6.37 -10.81
C VAL A 439 1.91 5.53 -11.94
N ALA A 440 0.62 5.16 -11.84
CA ALA A 440 -0.09 4.43 -12.89
C ALA A 440 -0.09 5.16 -14.25
N GLY A 441 -0.32 6.47 -14.22
CA GLY A 441 -0.29 7.29 -15.42
C GLY A 441 1.10 7.32 -16.09
N VAL A 442 2.16 7.40 -15.27
CA VAL A 442 3.54 7.33 -15.76
C VAL A 442 3.89 5.94 -16.31
N ILE A 443 3.47 4.87 -15.63
CA ILE A 443 3.66 3.48 -16.11
C ILE A 443 2.99 3.29 -17.47
N LYS A 444 1.74 3.73 -17.64
CA LYS A 444 1.00 3.67 -18.92
C LYS A 444 1.72 4.43 -20.04
N ALA A 445 2.16 5.65 -19.75
CA ALA A 445 2.84 6.51 -20.73
C ALA A 445 4.18 5.91 -21.17
N ARG A 446 4.95 5.33 -20.24
CA ARG A 446 6.22 4.67 -20.54
C ARG A 446 6.00 3.42 -21.41
N GLY A 447 5.08 2.54 -21.03
CA GLY A 447 4.79 1.32 -21.80
C GLY A 447 4.32 1.62 -23.22
N ALA A 448 3.52 2.67 -23.43
CA ALA A 448 3.11 3.10 -24.76
C ALA A 448 4.28 3.59 -25.62
N ALA A 449 5.29 4.23 -25.02
CA ALA A 449 6.50 4.69 -25.74
C ALA A 449 7.44 3.54 -26.12
N GLU A 450 7.54 2.50 -25.27
CA GLU A 450 8.37 1.31 -25.53
C GLU A 450 7.79 0.40 -26.63
N VAL A 451 6.49 0.45 -26.89
CA VAL A 451 5.82 -0.28 -27.98
C VAL A 451 5.97 0.43 -29.32
N GLN A 452 6.26 1.74 -29.32
CA GLN A 452 6.43 2.56 -30.54
C GLN A 452 7.90 2.70 -31.00
N SER A 453 8.85 2.26 -30.19
CA SER A 453 10.29 2.27 -30.46
C SER A 453 10.79 0.89 -30.90
#